data_9486d51c2503ad2198000d70f49a8e6b
#
_entry.id   9486d51c2503ad2198000d70f49a8e6b
#
_cell.length_a   1.000
_cell.length_b   1.000
_cell.length_c   1.000
_cell.angle_alpha   90.00
_cell.angle_beta   90.00
_cell.angle_gamma   90.00
#
_symmetry.space_group_name_H-M   'P 1'
#
loop_
_entity.id
_entity.type
_entity.pdbx_description
1 polymer ?
#
loop_
_entity_poly.entity_id
_entity_poly.type
_entity_poly.pdbx_seq_one_letter_code
_entity_poly.pdbx_strand_id
1 'polypeptide(L)'
;MDEIQVAVFRWPGPEAHPTPGKKDRVCRTVVRRLACLLSFILSAVPALTAQSFDERFSDCFSKGDTAAARRVLRQWEASAERPAEFSVAGLNDCFRMARQSLIVSGDSPGDGNGPTLETVDSTGSCRELSLSEAVRYGTALVRRGIAYVDRGIEAYPSRLDMRFGKIRALDEIGDYGRYDEAKPLC
;
A
#
# COMPACT_ATOMS: atom_id res chain seq x y z
N MET A 1 5.81 -65.73 -31.55
CA MET A 1 4.67 -66.37 -30.83
C MET A 1 5.17 -66.59 -29.42
N ASP A 2 5.09 -65.55 -28.59
CA ASP A 2 5.59 -65.54 -27.20
C ASP A 2 4.40 -65.67 -26.24
N GLU A 3 4.44 -66.77 -25.48
CA GLU A 3 3.42 -67.12 -24.50
C GLU A 3 3.45 -66.11 -23.32
N ILE A 4 2.31 -65.49 -23.11
CA ILE A 4 2.08 -64.63 -21.93
C ILE A 4 1.76 -65.55 -20.75
N GLN A 5 2.72 -65.65 -19.80
CA GLN A 5 2.47 -66.32 -18.53
C GLN A 5 1.70 -65.37 -17.57
N VAL A 6 0.45 -65.77 -17.31
CA VAL A 6 -0.39 -65.12 -16.33
C VAL A 6 -0.04 -65.63 -14.92
N ALA A 7 0.60 -64.80 -14.10
CA ALA A 7 0.83 -65.07 -12.67
C ALA A 7 -0.47 -64.91 -11.87
N VAL A 8 -1.01 -66.03 -11.40
CA VAL A 8 -2.18 -66.02 -10.49
C VAL A 8 -1.72 -65.71 -9.09
N PHE A 9 -2.04 -64.52 -8.62
CA PHE A 9 -1.79 -64.11 -7.23
C PHE A 9 -2.83 -64.71 -6.28
N ARG A 10 -2.39 -65.65 -5.41
CA ARG A 10 -3.23 -66.31 -4.40
C ARG A 10 -3.20 -65.52 -3.09
N TRP A 11 -4.34 -64.98 -2.65
CA TRP A 11 -4.48 -64.34 -1.39
C TRP A 11 -4.29 -65.33 -0.23
N PRO A 12 -3.48 -64.98 0.80
CA PRO A 12 -3.46 -65.77 2.03
C PRO A 12 -4.78 -65.54 2.78
N GLY A 13 -5.34 -66.65 3.31
CA GLY A 13 -6.59 -66.65 4.07
C GLY A 13 -6.51 -65.84 5.37
N PRO A 14 -7.65 -65.57 6.04
CA PRO A 14 -7.71 -64.71 7.17
C PRO A 14 -6.96 -65.30 8.36
N GLU A 15 -5.83 -64.68 8.68
CA GLU A 15 -5.13 -64.97 9.96
C GLU A 15 -5.91 -64.39 11.17
N ALA A 16 -5.99 -65.18 12.21
CA ALA A 16 -6.70 -64.87 13.44
C ALA A 16 -6.13 -63.59 14.07
N HIS A 17 -6.98 -62.57 14.22
CA HIS A 17 -6.63 -61.33 14.89
C HIS A 17 -6.24 -61.58 16.35
N PRO A 18 -5.05 -61.17 16.81
CA PRO A 18 -4.72 -61.19 18.24
C PRO A 18 -5.62 -60.22 19.00
N THR A 19 -6.16 -60.67 20.08
CA THR A 19 -6.95 -59.84 21.00
C THR A 19 -6.11 -58.68 21.55
N PRO A 20 -6.58 -57.42 21.45
CA PRO A 20 -5.80 -56.26 21.88
C PRO A 20 -5.53 -56.29 23.38
N GLY A 21 -4.24 -56.42 23.74
CA GLY A 21 -3.76 -56.42 25.11
C GLY A 21 -4.00 -55.09 25.79
N LYS A 22 -4.04 -55.09 27.14
CA LYS A 22 -4.32 -53.93 28.01
C LYS A 22 -3.42 -52.73 27.74
N LYS A 23 -2.24 -52.94 27.15
CA LYS A 23 -1.25 -51.88 26.75
C LYS A 23 -1.74 -51.02 25.55
N ASP A 24 -2.50 -51.63 24.62
CA ASP A 24 -2.97 -50.89 23.45
C ASP A 24 -4.07 -49.87 23.76
N ARG A 25 -4.83 -50.09 24.83
CA ARG A 25 -5.85 -49.13 25.27
C ARG A 25 -5.26 -47.85 25.84
N VAL A 26 -4.14 -47.93 26.57
CA VAL A 26 -3.45 -46.77 27.13
C VAL A 26 -2.83 -45.92 25.99
N CYS A 27 -2.22 -46.58 25.00
CA CYS A 27 -1.62 -45.90 23.88
C CYS A 27 -2.67 -45.14 23.04
N ARG A 28 -3.81 -45.75 22.75
CA ARG A 28 -4.89 -45.09 22.00
C ARG A 28 -5.50 -43.89 22.74
N THR A 29 -5.57 -43.94 24.08
CA THR A 29 -6.09 -42.82 24.87
C THR A 29 -5.12 -41.66 24.90
N VAL A 30 -3.82 -41.93 24.98
CA VAL A 30 -2.77 -40.89 24.94
C VAL A 30 -2.70 -40.21 23.56
N VAL A 31 -2.72 -41.02 22.48
CA VAL A 31 -2.72 -40.49 21.10
C VAL A 31 -3.96 -39.63 20.81
N ARG A 32 -5.14 -40.06 21.30
CA ARG A 32 -6.39 -39.31 21.15
C ARG A 32 -6.37 -37.98 21.94
N ARG A 33 -5.79 -37.96 23.15
CA ARG A 33 -5.62 -36.73 23.94
C ARG A 33 -4.58 -35.77 23.31
N LEU A 34 -3.48 -36.31 22.76
CA LEU A 34 -2.50 -35.51 22.02
C LEU A 34 -3.09 -34.94 20.72
N ALA A 35 -3.87 -35.70 19.98
CA ALA A 35 -4.55 -35.22 18.78
C ALA A 35 -5.57 -34.11 19.10
N CYS A 36 -6.33 -34.24 20.20
CA CYS A 36 -7.25 -33.19 20.64
C CYS A 36 -6.49 -31.92 21.09
N LEU A 37 -5.37 -32.05 21.79
CA LEU A 37 -4.55 -30.90 22.20
C LEU A 37 -3.92 -30.20 20.99
N LEU A 38 -3.44 -30.93 20.02
CA LEU A 38 -2.92 -30.38 18.76
C LEU A 38 -4.02 -29.67 17.95
N SER A 39 -5.23 -30.20 17.89
CA SER A 39 -6.37 -29.54 17.25
C SER A 39 -6.77 -28.24 17.97
N PHE A 40 -6.67 -28.21 19.30
CA PHE A 40 -6.97 -27.01 20.10
C PHE A 40 -5.91 -25.92 19.93
N ILE A 41 -4.63 -26.31 19.78
CA ILE A 41 -3.53 -25.36 19.52
C ILE A 41 -3.64 -24.80 18.11
N LEU A 42 -4.07 -25.59 17.10
CA LEU A 42 -4.25 -25.13 15.74
C LEU A 42 -5.46 -24.18 15.57
N SER A 43 -6.49 -24.32 16.43
CA SER A 43 -7.67 -23.43 16.43
C SER A 43 -7.45 -22.16 17.25
N ALA A 44 -6.41 -22.09 18.07
CA ALA A 44 -6.01 -20.92 18.86
C ALA A 44 -4.96 -20.04 18.17
N VAL A 45 -4.64 -20.28 16.89
CA VAL A 45 -3.97 -19.26 16.09
C VAL A 45 -4.97 -18.10 16.00
N PRO A 46 -4.73 -16.96 16.70
CA PRO A 46 -5.55 -15.79 16.49
C PRO A 46 -5.54 -15.59 14.99
N ALA A 47 -6.71 -15.49 14.36
CA ALA A 47 -6.80 -14.98 13.02
C ALA A 47 -6.04 -13.65 13.09
N LEU A 48 -4.76 -13.64 12.70
CA LEU A 48 -4.07 -12.42 12.36
C LEU A 48 -4.98 -11.83 11.29
N THR A 49 -5.81 -10.88 11.70
CA THR A 49 -6.61 -10.10 10.78
C THR A 49 -5.57 -9.48 9.87
N ALA A 50 -5.43 -10.07 8.68
CA ALA A 50 -4.51 -9.56 7.70
C ALA A 50 -4.99 -8.15 7.40
N GLN A 51 -4.29 -7.15 7.95
CA GLN A 51 -4.60 -5.75 7.72
C GLN A 51 -4.71 -5.55 6.21
N SER A 52 -5.77 -4.88 5.78
CA SER A 52 -5.95 -4.54 4.38
C SER A 52 -4.78 -3.69 3.88
N PHE A 53 -4.55 -3.66 2.58
CA PHE A 53 -3.51 -2.79 2.01
C PHE A 53 -3.78 -1.33 2.36
N ASP A 54 -5.04 -0.92 2.38
CA ASP A 54 -5.46 0.44 2.74
C ASP A 54 -5.06 0.80 4.17
N GLU A 55 -5.38 -0.05 5.14
CA GLU A 55 -5.00 0.16 6.55
C GLU A 55 -3.47 0.24 6.72
N ARG A 56 -2.74 -0.67 6.07
CA ARG A 56 -1.27 -0.70 6.12
C ARG A 56 -0.66 0.54 5.47
N PHE A 57 -1.20 0.97 4.34
CA PHE A 57 -0.75 2.18 3.66
C PHE A 57 -1.03 3.41 4.53
N SER A 58 -2.26 3.56 5.02
CA SER A 58 -2.69 4.68 5.86
C SER A 58 -1.86 4.80 7.14
N ASP A 59 -1.55 3.67 7.78
CA ASP A 59 -0.70 3.64 8.98
C ASP A 59 0.74 4.13 8.68
N CYS A 60 1.38 3.62 7.62
CA CYS A 60 2.70 4.07 7.21
C CYS A 60 2.69 5.54 6.77
N PHE A 61 1.64 5.94 6.03
CA PHE A 61 1.50 7.29 5.50
C PHE A 61 1.31 8.32 6.62
N SER A 62 0.49 8.03 7.63
CA SER A 62 0.26 8.91 8.79
C SER A 62 1.52 9.07 9.66
N LYS A 63 2.33 8.03 9.79
CA LYS A 63 3.62 8.05 10.49
C LYS A 63 4.73 8.76 9.72
N GLY A 64 4.50 9.15 8.48
CA GLY A 64 5.52 9.77 7.63
C GLY A 64 6.55 8.79 7.06
N ASP A 65 6.38 7.47 7.26
CA ASP A 65 7.27 6.45 6.67
C ASP A 65 6.94 6.25 5.19
N THR A 66 7.48 7.16 4.39
CA THR A 66 7.28 7.16 2.93
C THR A 66 7.86 5.92 2.26
N ALA A 67 8.92 5.34 2.80
CA ALA A 67 9.56 4.15 2.24
C ALA A 67 8.68 2.91 2.46
N ALA A 68 8.10 2.74 3.67
CA ALA A 68 7.17 1.67 3.97
C ALA A 68 5.85 1.84 3.19
N ALA A 69 5.28 3.04 3.16
CA ALA A 69 4.06 3.33 2.39
C ALA A 69 4.20 2.92 0.92
N ARG A 70 5.33 3.25 0.26
CA ARG A 70 5.62 2.83 -1.10
C ARG A 70 5.79 1.33 -1.29
N ARG A 71 6.38 0.63 -0.30
CA ARG A 71 6.46 -0.83 -0.36
C ARG A 71 5.07 -1.44 -0.35
N VAL A 72 4.18 -0.95 0.52
CA VAL A 72 2.79 -1.38 0.59
C VAL A 72 2.07 -1.07 -0.72
N LEU A 73 2.21 0.13 -1.27
CA LEU A 73 1.56 0.52 -2.52
C LEU A 73 2.02 -0.37 -3.70
N ARG A 74 3.31 -0.70 -3.81
CA ARG A 74 3.81 -1.63 -4.83
C ARG A 74 3.26 -3.06 -4.66
N GLN A 75 3.14 -3.55 -3.42
CA GLN A 75 2.52 -4.84 -3.16
C GLN A 75 1.05 -4.83 -3.55
N TRP A 76 0.35 -3.74 -3.26
CA TRP A 76 -1.05 -3.54 -3.65
C TRP A 76 -1.22 -3.45 -5.17
N GLU A 77 -0.33 -2.73 -5.86
CA GLU A 77 -0.32 -2.64 -7.32
C GLU A 77 -0.12 -4.01 -7.99
N ALA A 78 0.64 -4.91 -7.36
CA ALA A 78 0.85 -6.27 -7.85
C ALA A 78 -0.31 -7.22 -7.52
N SER A 79 -1.25 -6.83 -6.64
CA SER A 79 -2.42 -7.63 -6.31
C SER A 79 -3.49 -7.55 -7.41
N ALA A 80 -4.39 -8.53 -7.43
CA ALA A 80 -5.51 -8.55 -8.36
C ALA A 80 -6.60 -7.53 -7.98
N GLU A 81 -6.69 -7.20 -6.69
CA GLU A 81 -7.72 -6.30 -6.17
C GLU A 81 -7.19 -4.86 -6.12
N ARG A 82 -7.85 -3.98 -6.86
CA ARG A 82 -7.53 -2.55 -6.91
C ARG A 82 -8.79 -1.73 -6.65
N PRO A 83 -9.27 -1.67 -5.40
CA PRO A 83 -10.42 -0.85 -5.05
C PRO A 83 -10.11 0.64 -5.22
N ALA A 84 -11.12 1.50 -5.06
CA ALA A 84 -10.98 2.95 -5.22
C ALA A 84 -9.87 3.54 -4.33
N GLU A 85 -9.70 3.00 -3.14
CA GLU A 85 -8.68 3.37 -2.15
C GLU A 85 -7.25 3.24 -2.71
N PHE A 86 -7.00 2.26 -3.58
CA PHE A 86 -5.70 2.11 -4.27
C PHE A 86 -5.37 3.35 -5.13
N SER A 87 -6.35 3.89 -5.84
CA SER A 87 -6.16 5.08 -6.68
C SER A 87 -5.91 6.33 -5.83
N VAL A 88 -6.61 6.46 -4.71
CA VAL A 88 -6.41 7.54 -3.75
C VAL A 88 -5.02 7.43 -3.10
N ALA A 89 -4.60 6.23 -2.69
CA ALA A 89 -3.28 5.98 -2.13
C ALA A 89 -2.16 6.35 -3.13
N GLY A 90 -2.32 5.98 -4.40
CA GLY A 90 -1.39 6.31 -5.46
C GLY A 90 -1.24 7.82 -5.71
N LEU A 91 -2.36 8.58 -5.69
CA LEU A 91 -2.34 10.04 -5.76
C LEU A 91 -1.60 10.62 -4.56
N ASN A 92 -1.95 10.20 -3.34
CA ASN A 92 -1.38 10.73 -2.10
C ASN A 92 0.13 10.49 -2.01
N ASP A 93 0.63 9.30 -2.40
CA ASP A 93 2.06 9.00 -2.42
C ASP A 93 2.79 9.90 -3.41
N CYS A 94 2.29 10.00 -4.65
CA CYS A 94 2.86 10.85 -5.68
C CYS A 94 2.87 12.33 -5.28
N PHE A 95 1.78 12.80 -4.67
CA PHE A 95 1.64 14.19 -4.25
C PHE A 95 2.60 14.56 -3.12
N ARG A 96 2.73 13.67 -2.12
CA ARG A 96 3.71 13.82 -1.04
C ARG A 96 5.14 13.89 -1.57
N MET A 97 5.47 13.04 -2.55
CA MET A 97 6.81 13.03 -3.17
C MET A 97 7.07 14.23 -4.05
N ALA A 98 6.02 14.77 -4.66
CA ALA A 98 6.15 15.92 -5.55
C ALA A 98 6.45 17.21 -4.77
N ARG A 99 6.08 17.26 -3.47
CA ARG A 99 6.24 18.44 -2.63
C ARG A 99 7.71 18.72 -2.38
N GLN A 100 8.13 19.92 -2.72
CA GLN A 100 9.48 20.45 -2.49
C GLN A 100 9.36 21.77 -1.73
N SER A 101 10.05 21.88 -0.59
CA SER A 101 10.21 23.13 0.11
C SER A 101 11.48 23.82 -0.41
N LEU A 102 11.34 25.05 -0.83
CA LEU A 102 12.41 25.89 -1.36
C LEU A 102 12.51 27.15 -0.50
N ILE A 103 13.73 27.61 -0.26
CA ILE A 103 13.95 28.93 0.29
C ILE A 103 14.11 29.87 -0.91
N VAL A 104 13.26 30.86 -1.00
CA VAL A 104 13.30 31.89 -2.02
C VAL A 104 13.68 33.22 -1.38
N SER A 105 14.55 33.97 -2.08
CA SER A 105 14.89 35.34 -1.69
C SER A 105 14.12 36.33 -2.58
N GLY A 106 13.60 37.37 -1.97
CA GLY A 106 12.89 38.45 -2.67
C GLY A 106 13.29 39.83 -2.19
N ASP A 107 13.21 40.80 -3.11
CA ASP A 107 13.48 42.24 -2.80
C ASP A 107 12.33 42.87 -2.02
N SER A 108 11.19 42.22 -1.86
CA SER A 108 10.10 42.74 -1.05
C SER A 108 10.39 42.48 0.42
N PRO A 109 10.27 43.47 1.28
CA PRO A 109 10.22 43.22 2.71
C PRO A 109 9.03 42.27 2.93
N GLY A 110 9.31 41.01 3.28
CA GLY A 110 8.28 40.12 3.75
C GLY A 110 7.52 40.77 4.87
N ASP A 111 6.46 40.14 5.32
CA ASP A 111 5.65 40.59 6.49
C ASP A 111 6.43 40.82 7.79
N GLY A 112 7.73 41.00 7.69
CA GLY A 112 8.65 41.47 8.76
C GLY A 112 9.08 40.35 9.73
N ASN A 113 8.61 39.14 9.57
CA ASN A 113 8.87 38.03 10.50
C ASN A 113 9.86 36.97 9.97
N GLY A 114 10.34 37.10 8.74
CA GLY A 114 11.29 36.16 8.13
C GLY A 114 12.75 36.56 8.36
N PRO A 115 13.69 35.60 8.26
CA PRO A 115 15.11 35.90 8.26
C PRO A 115 15.48 36.74 7.02
N THR A 116 16.36 37.74 7.21
CA THR A 116 16.88 38.57 6.13
C THR A 116 18.35 38.25 5.86
N LEU A 117 18.76 38.42 4.61
CA LEU A 117 20.11 38.22 4.15
C LEU A 117 20.63 39.56 3.59
N GLU A 118 21.70 40.10 4.19
CA GLU A 118 22.40 41.24 3.62
C GLU A 118 23.34 40.77 2.50
N THR A 119 23.18 41.32 1.31
CA THR A 119 24.08 41.09 0.18
C THR A 119 24.72 42.36 -0.25
N VAL A 120 26.01 42.35 -0.58
CA VAL A 120 26.75 43.47 -1.12
C VAL A 120 27.00 43.24 -2.63
N ASP A 121 26.54 44.14 -3.44
CA ASP A 121 26.75 44.06 -4.88
C ASP A 121 28.18 44.46 -5.26
N SER A 122 28.52 44.31 -6.56
CA SER A 122 29.85 44.64 -7.09
C SER A 122 30.21 46.14 -6.97
N THR A 123 29.26 47.00 -6.66
CA THR A 123 29.44 48.45 -6.45
C THR A 123 29.60 48.81 -4.96
N GLY A 124 29.53 47.84 -4.05
CA GLY A 124 29.58 48.04 -2.62
C GLY A 124 28.26 48.47 -1.99
N SER A 125 27.16 48.43 -2.73
CA SER A 125 25.84 48.74 -2.22
C SER A 125 25.25 47.54 -1.46
N CYS A 126 24.83 47.79 -0.23
CA CYS A 126 24.16 46.81 0.60
C CYS A 126 22.69 46.64 0.17
N ARG A 127 22.25 45.43 -0.02
CA ARG A 127 20.86 45.06 -0.26
C ARG A 127 20.39 44.08 0.80
N GLU A 128 19.23 44.30 1.35
CA GLU A 128 18.56 43.41 2.25
C GLU A 128 17.55 42.58 1.46
N LEU A 129 17.72 41.24 1.48
CA LEU A 129 16.81 40.30 0.85
C LEU A 129 16.04 39.56 1.94
N SER A 130 14.71 39.52 1.83
CA SER A 130 13.90 38.65 2.69
C SER A 130 13.94 37.23 2.23
N LEU A 131 14.08 36.29 3.17
CA LEU A 131 14.01 34.85 2.89
C LEU A 131 12.64 34.31 3.27
N SER A 132 11.98 33.63 2.38
CA SER A 132 10.69 32.99 2.65
C SER A 132 10.70 31.52 2.17
N GLU A 133 9.92 30.71 2.86
CA GLU A 133 9.70 29.33 2.40
C GLU A 133 8.59 29.32 1.34
N ALA A 134 8.90 28.74 0.19
CA ALA A 134 7.93 28.47 -0.87
C ALA A 134 7.78 26.96 -1.05
N VAL A 135 6.54 26.52 -1.21
CA VAL A 135 6.26 25.13 -1.57
C VAL A 135 6.03 25.05 -3.07
N ARG A 136 6.71 24.12 -3.71
CA ARG A 136 6.53 23.82 -5.12
C ARG A 136 6.27 22.34 -5.29
N TYR A 137 5.47 21.98 -6.29
CA TYR A 137 5.18 20.60 -6.62
C TYR A 137 5.83 20.19 -7.93
N GLY A 138 6.52 19.05 -7.95
CA GLY A 138 7.12 18.49 -9.15
C GLY A 138 6.05 17.97 -10.11
N THR A 139 5.85 18.67 -11.23
CA THR A 139 4.77 18.41 -12.21
C THR A 139 4.71 16.97 -12.69
N ALA A 140 5.87 16.33 -12.94
CA ALA A 140 5.92 14.94 -13.42
C ALA A 140 5.33 13.95 -12.41
N LEU A 141 5.61 14.13 -11.11
CA LEU A 141 5.08 13.27 -10.06
C LEU A 141 3.59 13.52 -9.84
N VAL A 142 3.15 14.78 -9.86
CA VAL A 142 1.72 15.11 -9.74
C VAL A 142 0.94 14.50 -10.90
N ARG A 143 1.40 14.60 -12.14
CA ARG A 143 0.76 13.97 -13.31
C ARG A 143 0.68 12.46 -13.19
N ARG A 144 1.71 11.82 -12.61
CA ARG A 144 1.66 10.39 -12.31
C ARG A 144 0.57 10.06 -11.28
N GLY A 145 0.41 10.88 -10.24
CA GLY A 145 -0.66 10.74 -9.27
C GLY A 145 -2.05 10.91 -9.90
N ILE A 146 -2.20 11.89 -10.80
CA ILE A 146 -3.44 12.09 -11.58
C ILE A 146 -3.78 10.85 -12.40
N ALA A 147 -2.79 10.19 -13.02
CA ALA A 147 -3.03 8.96 -13.77
C ALA A 147 -3.55 7.78 -12.90
N TYR A 148 -3.22 7.72 -11.59
CA TYR A 148 -3.86 6.77 -10.68
C TYR A 148 -5.34 7.09 -10.49
N VAL A 149 -5.66 8.36 -10.28
CA VAL A 149 -7.01 8.82 -10.02
C VAL A 149 -7.88 8.74 -11.28
N ASP A 150 -7.35 9.01 -12.46
CA ASP A 150 -8.09 8.88 -13.73
C ASP A 150 -8.62 7.46 -13.90
N ARG A 151 -7.76 6.45 -13.69
CA ARG A 151 -8.17 5.04 -13.72
C ARG A 151 -9.20 4.70 -12.62
N GLY A 152 -9.06 5.33 -11.45
CA GLY A 152 -10.01 5.18 -10.36
C GLY A 152 -11.39 5.78 -10.69
N ILE A 153 -11.43 6.96 -11.31
CA ILE A 153 -12.67 7.62 -11.73
C ILE A 153 -13.39 6.82 -12.83
N GLU A 154 -12.65 6.22 -13.76
CA GLU A 154 -13.21 5.34 -14.78
C GLU A 154 -13.88 4.10 -14.17
N ALA A 155 -13.22 3.50 -13.17
CA ALA A 155 -13.74 2.30 -12.51
C ALA A 155 -14.84 2.60 -11.47
N TYR A 156 -14.78 3.76 -10.82
CA TYR A 156 -15.67 4.17 -9.73
C TYR A 156 -16.20 5.59 -9.95
N PRO A 157 -17.04 5.83 -10.96
CA PRO A 157 -17.45 7.18 -11.39
C PRO A 157 -18.25 7.97 -10.35
N SER A 158 -18.88 7.29 -9.39
CA SER A 158 -19.65 7.91 -8.30
C SER A 158 -18.78 8.41 -7.14
N ARG A 159 -17.49 8.08 -7.10
CA ARG A 159 -16.56 8.49 -6.02
C ARG A 159 -16.08 9.92 -6.25
N LEU A 160 -16.64 10.86 -5.48
CA LEU A 160 -16.34 12.30 -5.59
C LEU A 160 -14.98 12.67 -4.98
N ASP A 161 -14.52 11.94 -3.98
CA ASP A 161 -13.22 12.16 -3.34
C ASP A 161 -12.04 12.12 -4.32
N MET A 162 -12.08 11.19 -5.29
CA MET A 162 -11.07 11.14 -6.35
C MET A 162 -11.11 12.35 -7.28
N ARG A 163 -12.32 12.85 -7.60
CA ARG A 163 -12.49 14.05 -8.42
C ARG A 163 -11.96 15.29 -7.72
N PHE A 164 -12.28 15.46 -6.44
CA PHE A 164 -11.73 16.55 -5.63
C PHE A 164 -10.21 16.45 -5.48
N GLY A 165 -9.67 15.24 -5.29
CA GLY A 165 -8.23 15.01 -5.27
C GLY A 165 -7.55 15.42 -6.57
N LYS A 166 -8.17 15.10 -7.73
CA LYS A 166 -7.68 15.52 -9.05
C LYS A 166 -7.69 17.03 -9.22
N ILE A 167 -8.80 17.69 -8.85
CA ILE A 167 -8.92 19.16 -8.93
C ILE A 167 -7.80 19.82 -8.13
N ARG A 168 -7.62 19.39 -6.86
CA ARG A 168 -6.54 19.92 -6.01
C ARG A 168 -5.16 19.70 -6.62
N ALA A 169 -4.89 18.52 -7.18
CA ALA A 169 -3.61 18.22 -7.80
C ALA A 169 -3.32 19.11 -9.02
N LEU A 170 -4.35 19.39 -9.84
CA LEU A 170 -4.26 20.29 -10.98
C LEU A 170 -4.04 21.74 -10.57
N ASP A 171 -4.71 22.19 -9.50
CA ASP A 171 -4.54 23.52 -8.93
C ASP A 171 -3.09 23.77 -8.48
N GLU A 172 -2.51 22.84 -7.74
CA GLU A 172 -1.15 22.94 -7.22
C GLU A 172 -0.05 23.02 -8.32
N ILE A 173 -0.34 22.52 -9.51
CA ILE A 173 0.59 22.64 -10.66
C ILE A 173 0.17 23.72 -11.67
N GLY A 174 -0.92 24.44 -11.40
CA GLY A 174 -1.43 25.49 -12.29
C GLY A 174 -2.01 24.99 -13.61
N ASP A 175 -2.42 23.72 -13.70
CA ASP A 175 -2.98 23.10 -14.92
C ASP A 175 -4.50 23.26 -14.99
N TYR A 176 -4.94 24.51 -15.04
CA TYR A 176 -6.38 24.85 -15.00
C TYR A 176 -7.18 24.39 -16.22
N GLY A 177 -6.51 24.17 -17.36
CA GLY A 177 -7.15 23.70 -18.58
C GLY A 177 -7.78 22.32 -18.46
N ARG A 178 -7.37 21.52 -17.48
CA ARG A 178 -7.87 20.15 -17.24
C ARG A 178 -8.91 20.03 -16.13
N TYR A 179 -9.37 21.14 -15.57
CA TYR A 179 -10.39 21.11 -14.50
C TYR A 179 -11.70 20.44 -14.95
N ASP A 180 -12.10 20.66 -16.20
CA ASP A 180 -13.34 20.08 -16.73
C ASP A 180 -13.30 18.55 -16.78
N GLU A 181 -12.12 17.95 -16.91
CA GLU A 181 -11.96 16.50 -16.84
C GLU A 181 -12.29 15.89 -15.47
N ALA A 182 -12.20 16.69 -14.41
CA ALA A 182 -12.45 16.25 -13.04
C ALA A 182 -13.89 16.46 -12.59
N LYS A 183 -14.68 17.27 -13.30
CA LYS A 183 -16.08 17.54 -12.96
C LYS A 183 -16.93 16.27 -13.08
N PRO A 184 -17.91 16.06 -12.18
CA PRO A 184 -18.88 14.99 -12.35
C PRO A 184 -19.64 15.21 -13.66
N LEU A 185 -19.88 14.14 -14.40
CA LEU A 185 -20.84 14.16 -15.50
C LEU A 185 -22.22 14.31 -14.87
N CYS A 186 -22.84 15.49 -15.03
CA CYS A 186 -24.23 15.74 -14.68
C CYS A 186 -25.16 15.05 -15.66
#